data_b1b9728100fc6350adc28d43f08509c8
#
_entry.id   b1b9728100fc6350adc28d43f08509c8
#
_cell.length_a   1.000
_cell.length_b   1.000
_cell.length_c   1.000
_cell.angle_alpha   90.00
_cell.angle_beta   90.00
_cell.angle_gamma   90.00
#
_symmetry.space_group_name_H-M   'P 1'
#
loop_
_entity.id
_entity.type
_entity.pdbx_description
1 polymer ?
#
loop_
_entity_poly.entity_id
_entity_poly.type
_entity_poly.pdbx_seq_one_letter_code
_entity_poly.pdbx_strand_id
1 'polypeptide(L)'
;MYKRQLLVVLLMSTTGGASIDAGSIVDIMLQLLLPFVAGQFARRWLAGWVARHRSTTLLVDRGSILLIVYAAFSASRVDGVWAATTPWQIVAVVLLCSALLAVVLAATAGIARAVRMSRADRIVVVFCGSKKSLASGIAIASVLFVGQPVGVIVLPLLVFHQIQLVVCAVLAGRYERQAITDAAASTS
;
A
#
# COMPACT_ATOMS: atom_id res chain seq x y z
N MET A 1 -10.87 -2.01 12.57
CA MET A 1 -9.42 -1.94 12.33
C MET A 1 -8.61 -2.09 13.62
N TYR A 2 -9.01 -1.53 14.74
CA TYR A 2 -8.30 -1.57 16.05
C TYR A 2 -8.11 -2.97 16.66
N LYS A 3 -9.05 -3.88 16.48
CA LYS A 3 -8.99 -5.22 17.14
C LYS A 3 -7.82 -6.10 16.64
N ARG A 4 -7.39 -5.96 15.37
CA ARG A 4 -6.26 -6.74 14.84
C ARG A 4 -4.91 -6.16 15.25
N GLN A 5 -4.80 -4.85 15.37
CA GLN A 5 -3.61 -4.20 15.92
C GLN A 5 -3.45 -4.54 17.41
N LEU A 6 -4.54 -4.56 18.17
CA LEU A 6 -4.53 -5.00 19.57
C LEU A 6 -4.10 -6.48 19.71
N LEU A 7 -4.54 -7.35 18.80
CA LEU A 7 -4.18 -8.78 18.83
C LEU A 7 -2.70 -8.99 18.45
N VAL A 8 -2.17 -8.23 17.50
CA VAL A 8 -0.74 -8.25 17.15
C VAL A 8 0.09 -7.69 18.30
N VAL A 9 -0.29 -6.58 18.90
CA VAL A 9 0.39 -5.98 20.07
C VAL A 9 0.32 -6.93 21.26
N LEU A 10 -0.81 -7.56 21.53
CA LEU A 10 -0.98 -8.53 22.62
C LEU A 10 -0.15 -9.79 22.39
N LEU A 11 -0.14 -10.33 21.16
CA LEU A 11 0.69 -11.48 20.79
C LEU A 11 2.19 -11.16 20.86
N MET A 12 2.59 -9.95 20.49
CA MET A 12 3.99 -9.53 20.53
C MET A 12 4.46 -9.22 21.95
N SER A 13 3.61 -8.71 22.82
CA SER A 13 3.95 -8.52 24.24
C SER A 13 4.14 -9.83 24.99
N THR A 14 3.47 -10.90 24.54
CA THR A 14 3.65 -12.25 25.12
C THR A 14 4.86 -13.00 24.56
N THR A 15 5.40 -12.57 23.40
CA THR A 15 6.56 -13.23 22.75
C THR A 15 7.89 -12.48 22.93
N GLY A 16 7.93 -11.44 23.75
CA GLY A 16 9.19 -10.81 24.18
C GLY A 16 9.88 -9.89 23.14
N GLY A 17 9.14 -9.31 22.19
CA GLY A 17 9.81 -8.55 21.15
C GLY A 17 9.04 -7.41 20.51
N ALA A 18 8.67 -6.39 21.19
CA ALA A 18 8.61 -4.99 20.78
C ALA A 18 7.95 -4.18 21.90
N SER A 19 8.73 -3.58 22.74
CA SER A 19 8.25 -2.49 23.59
C SER A 19 7.90 -1.33 22.65
N ILE A 20 6.62 -1.05 22.47
CA ILE A 20 6.18 0.20 21.86
C ILE A 20 6.48 1.28 22.89
N ASP A 21 7.71 1.77 22.87
CA ASP A 21 8.11 2.92 23.67
C ASP A 21 7.57 4.20 23.00
N ALA A 22 7.26 5.21 23.81
CA ALA A 22 6.84 6.52 23.32
C ALA A 22 7.83 7.11 22.30
N GLY A 23 9.13 6.78 22.43
CA GLY A 23 10.18 7.11 21.49
C GLY A 23 9.91 6.56 20.08
N SER A 24 9.50 5.28 19.97
CA SER A 24 9.20 4.66 18.68
C SER A 24 8.02 5.32 17.95
N ILE A 25 7.02 5.81 18.70
CA ILE A 25 5.89 6.54 18.12
C ILE A 25 6.35 7.90 17.58
N VAL A 26 7.20 8.60 18.32
CA VAL A 26 7.77 9.89 17.92
C VAL A 26 8.63 9.71 16.67
N ASP A 27 9.46 8.66 16.61
CA ASP A 27 10.30 8.36 15.44
C ASP A 27 9.45 8.07 14.20
N ILE A 28 8.37 7.29 14.32
CA ILE A 28 7.42 7.04 13.23
C ILE A 28 6.76 8.34 12.78
N MET A 29 6.31 9.15 13.73
CA MET A 29 5.70 10.45 13.41
C MET A 29 6.69 11.38 12.69
N LEU A 30 7.91 11.50 13.18
CA LEU A 30 8.94 12.31 12.56
C LEU A 30 9.29 11.79 11.16
N GLN A 31 9.47 10.49 11.01
CA GLN A 31 9.83 9.88 9.73
C GLN A 31 8.74 10.04 8.64
N LEU A 32 7.47 10.11 9.04
CA LEU A 32 6.35 10.31 8.11
C LEU A 32 5.97 11.79 7.96
N LEU A 33 5.95 12.55 9.07
CA LEU A 33 5.46 13.93 9.07
C LEU A 33 6.50 14.90 8.53
N LEU A 34 7.77 14.70 8.87
CA LEU A 34 8.85 15.60 8.47
C LEU A 34 9.01 15.72 6.96
N PRO A 35 9.09 14.60 6.16
CA PRO A 35 9.16 14.71 4.71
C PRO A 35 7.85 15.25 4.10
N PHE A 36 6.69 14.96 4.70
CA PHE A 36 5.42 15.52 4.26
C PHE A 36 5.38 17.04 4.43
N VAL A 37 5.72 17.55 5.61
CA VAL A 37 5.76 18.97 5.91
C VAL A 37 6.81 19.67 5.03
N ALA A 38 8.02 19.11 4.93
CA ALA A 38 9.07 19.63 4.05
C ALA A 38 8.59 19.67 2.58
N GLY A 39 7.89 18.63 2.11
CA GLY A 39 7.30 18.59 0.77
C GLY A 39 6.22 19.66 0.55
N GLN A 40 5.39 19.94 1.56
CA GLN A 40 4.38 21.00 1.49
C GLN A 40 5.02 22.39 1.40
N PHE A 41 6.06 22.66 2.16
CA PHE A 41 6.81 23.90 2.06
C PHE A 41 7.54 24.04 0.73
N ALA A 42 8.23 22.97 0.30
CA ALA A 42 8.95 22.93 -0.97
C ALA A 42 8.02 23.08 -2.19
N ARG A 43 6.76 22.63 -2.07
CA ARG A 43 5.75 22.76 -3.13
C ARG A 43 5.64 24.17 -3.68
N ARG A 44 5.76 25.19 -2.81
CA ARG A 44 5.64 26.60 -3.22
C ARG A 44 6.68 26.99 -4.29
N TRP A 45 7.86 26.41 -4.23
CA TRP A 45 8.97 26.71 -5.15
C TRP A 45 9.14 25.65 -6.25
N LEU A 46 8.90 24.38 -5.91
CA LEU A 46 9.14 23.26 -6.82
C LEU A 46 7.96 22.91 -7.72
N ALA A 47 6.73 23.34 -7.41
CA ALA A 47 5.55 22.96 -8.18
C ALA A 47 5.67 23.28 -9.68
N GLY A 48 6.18 24.46 -10.03
CA GLY A 48 6.41 24.86 -11.42
C GLY A 48 7.47 24.01 -12.12
N TRP A 49 8.55 23.67 -11.43
CA TRP A 49 9.61 22.82 -11.96
C TRP A 49 9.13 21.38 -12.17
N VAL A 50 8.44 20.81 -11.18
CA VAL A 50 7.85 19.46 -11.23
C VAL A 50 6.82 19.36 -12.37
N ALA A 51 5.98 20.38 -12.55
CA ALA A 51 5.00 20.43 -13.65
C ALA A 51 5.68 20.41 -15.03
N ARG A 52 6.79 21.12 -15.18
CA ARG A 52 7.57 21.15 -16.43
C ARG A 52 8.31 19.83 -16.70
N HIS A 53 8.76 19.13 -15.65
CA HIS A 53 9.53 17.88 -15.73
C HIS A 53 8.73 16.66 -15.29
N ARG A 54 7.44 16.63 -15.63
CA ARG A 54 6.53 15.57 -15.20
C ARG A 54 7.02 14.16 -15.54
N SER A 55 7.62 13.99 -16.72
CA SER A 55 8.16 12.68 -17.15
C SER A 55 9.31 12.22 -16.25
N THR A 56 10.26 13.12 -15.96
CA THR A 56 11.39 12.84 -15.08
C THR A 56 10.93 12.56 -13.65
N THR A 57 9.98 13.33 -13.15
CA THR A 57 9.42 13.12 -11.80
C THR A 57 8.73 11.74 -11.69
N LEU A 58 7.97 11.35 -12.70
CA LEU A 58 7.35 10.02 -12.74
C LEU A 58 8.38 8.89 -12.85
N LEU A 59 9.48 9.12 -13.58
CA LEU A 59 10.57 8.14 -13.68
C LEU A 59 11.27 7.95 -12.32
N VAL A 60 11.57 9.06 -11.65
CA VAL A 60 12.19 9.03 -10.30
C VAL A 60 11.27 8.36 -9.30
N ASP A 61 9.98 8.69 -9.29
CA ASP A 61 8.98 8.10 -8.39
C ASP A 61 8.88 6.58 -8.62
N ARG A 62 8.70 6.14 -9.84
CA ARG A 62 8.64 4.71 -10.18
C ARG A 62 9.98 3.99 -9.92
N GLY A 63 11.09 4.64 -10.23
CA GLY A 63 12.43 4.12 -9.98
C GLY A 63 12.71 3.93 -8.48
N SER A 64 12.30 4.88 -7.64
CA SER A 64 12.46 4.74 -6.19
C SER A 64 11.62 3.59 -5.62
N ILE A 65 10.39 3.39 -6.11
CA ILE A 65 9.56 2.25 -5.71
C ILE A 65 10.24 0.93 -6.12
N LEU A 66 10.76 0.84 -7.35
CA LEU A 66 11.47 -0.36 -7.81
C LEU A 66 12.72 -0.66 -6.98
N LEU A 67 13.49 0.39 -6.63
CA LEU A 67 14.66 0.25 -5.77
C LEU A 67 14.30 -0.26 -4.38
N ILE A 68 13.24 0.26 -3.77
CA ILE A 68 12.75 -0.19 -2.46
C ILE A 68 12.32 -1.66 -2.52
N VAL A 69 11.56 -2.03 -3.56
CA VAL A 69 11.12 -3.42 -3.78
C VAL A 69 12.34 -4.32 -3.97
N TYR A 70 13.29 -3.93 -4.81
CA TYR A 70 14.52 -4.69 -5.05
C TYR A 70 15.34 -4.87 -3.76
N ALA A 71 15.53 -3.81 -2.99
CA ALA A 71 16.25 -3.87 -1.71
C ALA A 71 15.56 -4.82 -0.72
N ALA A 72 14.24 -4.76 -0.60
CA ALA A 72 13.48 -5.64 0.29
C ALA A 72 13.58 -7.13 -0.13
N PHE A 73 13.48 -7.42 -1.43
CA PHE A 73 13.67 -8.79 -1.94
C PHE A 73 15.10 -9.28 -1.80
N SER A 74 16.09 -8.40 -2.03
CA SER A 74 17.51 -8.73 -1.87
C SER A 74 17.84 -9.07 -0.41
N ALA A 75 17.38 -8.25 0.53
CA ALA A 75 17.52 -8.53 1.96
C ALA A 75 16.88 -9.86 2.35
N SER A 76 15.67 -10.15 1.87
CA SER A 76 14.99 -11.43 2.13
C SER A 76 15.77 -12.66 1.63
N ARG A 77 16.58 -12.52 0.58
CA ARG A 77 17.48 -13.60 0.12
C ARG A 77 18.66 -13.81 1.06
N VAL A 78 19.28 -12.74 1.50
CA VAL A 78 20.42 -12.78 2.43
C VAL A 78 20.00 -13.40 3.75
N ASP A 79 18.80 -13.07 4.24
CA ASP A 79 18.24 -13.60 5.48
C ASP A 79 17.74 -15.05 5.38
N GLY A 80 17.94 -15.71 4.22
CA GLY A 80 17.56 -17.12 4.02
C GLY A 80 16.06 -17.41 4.04
N VAL A 81 15.22 -16.39 3.97
CA VAL A 81 13.75 -16.48 4.04
C VAL A 81 13.19 -17.44 3.01
N TRP A 82 13.73 -17.36 1.79
CA TRP A 82 13.28 -18.20 0.67
C TRP A 82 13.63 -19.68 0.86
N ALA A 83 14.70 -19.98 1.56
CA ALA A 83 15.08 -21.35 1.89
C ALA A 83 14.20 -21.94 3.01
N ALA A 84 13.69 -21.08 3.89
CA ALA A 84 12.81 -21.48 5.00
C ALA A 84 11.32 -21.47 4.63
N THR A 85 10.95 -20.89 3.46
CA THR A 85 9.55 -20.70 3.06
C THR A 85 9.11 -21.86 2.14
N THR A 86 8.10 -22.59 2.57
CA THR A 86 7.49 -23.65 1.78
C THR A 86 6.61 -23.06 0.67
N PRO A 87 6.57 -23.62 -0.55
CA PRO A 87 5.71 -23.14 -1.64
C PRO A 87 4.23 -22.96 -1.22
N TRP A 88 3.75 -23.82 -0.35
CA TRP A 88 2.40 -23.74 0.22
C TRP A 88 2.16 -22.47 1.03
N GLN A 89 3.14 -22.00 1.79
CA GLN A 89 3.04 -20.76 2.55
C GLN A 89 2.91 -19.54 1.62
N ILE A 90 3.63 -19.54 0.50
CA ILE A 90 3.52 -18.48 -0.51
C ILE A 90 2.11 -18.46 -1.10
N VAL A 91 1.58 -19.64 -1.48
CA VAL A 91 0.21 -19.76 -1.99
C VAL A 91 -0.81 -19.28 -0.95
N ALA A 92 -0.65 -19.68 0.30
CA ALA A 92 -1.53 -19.23 1.40
C ALA A 92 -1.50 -17.70 1.57
N VAL A 93 -0.33 -17.07 1.53
CA VAL A 93 -0.17 -15.60 1.61
C VAL A 93 -0.87 -14.93 0.42
N VAL A 94 -0.68 -15.42 -0.80
CA VAL A 94 -1.31 -14.89 -2.02
C VAL A 94 -2.83 -14.98 -1.93
N LEU A 95 -3.36 -16.14 -1.52
CA LEU A 95 -4.80 -16.36 -1.35
C LEU A 95 -5.38 -15.44 -0.26
N LEU A 96 -4.71 -15.33 0.88
CA LEU A 96 -5.14 -14.47 1.99
C LEU A 96 -5.13 -12.99 1.57
N CYS A 97 -4.08 -12.53 0.91
CA CYS A 97 -3.98 -11.17 0.38
C CYS A 97 -5.06 -10.88 -0.65
N SER A 98 -5.32 -11.82 -1.55
CA SER A 98 -6.38 -11.71 -2.58
C SER A 98 -7.77 -11.66 -1.95
N ALA A 99 -8.04 -12.53 -0.99
CA ALA A 99 -9.31 -12.55 -0.26
C ALA A 99 -9.52 -11.24 0.52
N LEU A 100 -8.48 -10.76 1.21
CA LEU A 100 -8.53 -9.49 1.93
C LEU A 100 -8.82 -8.31 1.00
N LEU A 101 -8.14 -8.26 -0.14
CA LEU A 101 -8.37 -7.22 -1.16
C LEU A 101 -9.81 -7.30 -1.70
N ALA A 102 -10.30 -8.50 -2.03
CA ALA A 102 -11.66 -8.70 -2.50
C ALA A 102 -12.70 -8.21 -1.49
N VAL A 103 -12.51 -8.52 -0.20
CA VAL A 103 -13.39 -8.05 0.89
C VAL A 103 -13.38 -6.53 0.99
N VAL A 104 -12.21 -5.89 0.91
CA VAL A 104 -12.09 -4.42 0.97
C VAL A 104 -12.76 -3.77 -0.23
N LEU A 105 -12.54 -4.30 -1.45
CA LEU A 105 -13.19 -3.80 -2.67
C LEU A 105 -14.70 -3.99 -2.62
N ALA A 106 -15.18 -5.14 -2.16
CA ALA A 106 -16.61 -5.40 -2.01
C ALA A 106 -17.25 -4.48 -0.96
N ALA A 107 -16.58 -4.29 0.17
CA ALA A 107 -17.07 -3.40 1.24
C ALA A 107 -17.13 -1.94 0.78
N THR A 108 -16.08 -1.42 0.14
CA THR A 108 -16.07 -0.04 -0.38
C THR A 108 -17.11 0.17 -1.48
N ALA A 109 -17.26 -0.81 -2.39
CA ALA A 109 -18.29 -0.76 -3.41
C ALA A 109 -19.71 -0.88 -2.83
N GLY A 110 -19.89 -1.71 -1.80
CA GLY A 110 -21.16 -1.88 -1.09
C GLY A 110 -21.57 -0.62 -0.35
N ILE A 111 -20.66 0.00 0.40
CA ILE A 111 -20.92 1.26 1.10
C ILE A 111 -21.27 2.37 0.11
N ALA A 112 -20.52 2.51 -0.98
CA ALA A 112 -20.76 3.53 -1.99
C ALA A 112 -22.12 3.36 -2.69
N ARG A 113 -22.60 2.10 -2.85
CA ARG A 113 -23.96 1.82 -3.35
C ARG A 113 -25.04 2.13 -2.31
N ALA A 114 -24.83 1.75 -1.05
CA ALA A 114 -25.79 1.97 0.03
C ALA A 114 -26.05 3.46 0.26
N VAL A 115 -25.00 4.29 0.16
CA VAL A 115 -25.09 5.76 0.26
C VAL A 115 -25.60 6.40 -1.05
N ARG A 116 -25.92 5.62 -2.09
CA ARG A 116 -26.40 6.09 -3.39
C ARG A 116 -25.49 7.14 -4.06
N MET A 117 -24.17 6.95 -3.92
CA MET A 117 -23.20 7.85 -4.54
C MET A 117 -23.29 7.85 -6.06
N SER A 118 -22.96 8.97 -6.70
CA SER A 118 -22.84 9.06 -8.14
C SER A 118 -21.84 8.02 -8.67
N ARG A 119 -21.91 7.66 -9.96
CA ARG A 119 -20.98 6.71 -10.56
C ARG A 119 -19.52 7.16 -10.43
N ALA A 120 -19.26 8.46 -10.61
CA ALA A 120 -17.94 9.04 -10.49
C ALA A 120 -17.40 8.93 -9.06
N ASP A 121 -18.19 9.33 -8.06
CA ASP A 121 -17.82 9.27 -6.65
C ASP A 121 -17.58 7.82 -6.19
N ARG A 122 -18.41 6.88 -6.65
CA ARG A 122 -18.25 5.46 -6.35
C ARG A 122 -16.91 4.92 -6.86
N ILE A 123 -16.49 5.27 -8.06
CA ILE A 123 -15.19 4.89 -8.61
C ILE A 123 -14.08 5.44 -7.71
N VAL A 124 -14.16 6.72 -7.35
CA VAL A 124 -13.16 7.35 -6.46
C VAL A 124 -13.10 6.64 -5.11
N VAL A 125 -14.24 6.37 -4.47
CA VAL A 125 -14.30 5.70 -3.16
C VAL A 125 -13.73 4.28 -3.23
N VAL A 126 -14.03 3.52 -4.28
CA VAL A 126 -13.49 2.17 -4.47
C VAL A 126 -11.97 2.21 -4.63
N PHE A 127 -11.44 3.10 -5.48
CA PHE A 127 -10.00 3.19 -5.70
C PHE A 127 -9.25 3.79 -4.52
N CYS A 128 -9.72 4.88 -3.94
CA CYS A 128 -9.04 5.52 -2.81
C CYS A 128 -9.18 4.70 -1.52
N GLY A 129 -10.35 4.11 -1.27
CA GLY A 129 -10.63 3.33 -0.07
C GLY A 129 -9.93 1.98 -0.04
N SER A 130 -9.56 1.40 -1.20
CA SER A 130 -8.83 0.15 -1.29
C SER A 130 -7.30 0.33 -1.33
N LYS A 131 -6.80 1.54 -1.57
CA LYS A 131 -5.36 1.78 -1.68
C LYS A 131 -4.65 1.75 -0.32
N LYS A 132 -3.63 0.90 -0.22
CA LYS A 132 -2.68 0.88 0.90
C LYS A 132 -1.31 1.36 0.41
N SER A 133 -0.69 2.27 1.17
CA SER A 133 0.66 2.77 0.88
C SER A 133 1.70 1.72 1.27
N LEU A 134 2.51 1.29 0.31
CA LEU A 134 3.65 0.41 0.54
C LEU A 134 4.75 1.13 1.33
N ALA A 135 5.06 2.37 0.96
CA ALA A 135 6.12 3.16 1.60
C ALA A 135 5.85 3.38 3.09
N SER A 136 4.62 3.77 3.45
CA SER A 136 4.24 3.93 4.87
C SER A 136 4.29 2.60 5.63
N GLY A 137 3.91 1.50 4.99
CA GLY A 137 3.97 0.17 5.60
C GLY A 137 5.40 -0.28 5.88
N ILE A 138 6.33 -0.05 4.95
CA ILE A 138 7.76 -0.37 5.13
C ILE A 138 8.36 0.53 6.22
N ALA A 139 8.10 1.84 6.20
CA ALA A 139 8.60 2.76 7.20
C ALA A 139 8.15 2.36 8.62
N ILE A 140 6.87 2.04 8.79
CA ILE A 140 6.34 1.58 10.08
C ILE A 140 6.99 0.25 10.50
N ALA A 141 7.14 -0.70 9.58
CA ALA A 141 7.77 -1.97 9.87
C ALA A 141 9.24 -1.81 10.28
N SER A 142 9.98 -0.92 9.63
CA SER A 142 11.40 -0.66 9.95
C SER A 142 11.60 -0.10 11.36
N VAL A 143 10.65 0.69 11.86
CA VAL A 143 10.71 1.26 13.21
C VAL A 143 10.20 0.28 14.27
N LEU A 144 9.11 -0.44 13.97
CA LEU A 144 8.51 -1.37 14.94
C LEU A 144 9.32 -2.66 15.12
N PHE A 145 10.03 -3.10 14.09
CA PHE A 145 10.74 -4.39 14.06
C PHE A 145 12.26 -4.21 13.97
N VAL A 146 12.80 -3.23 14.71
CA VAL A 146 14.26 -3.02 14.79
C VAL A 146 14.94 -4.29 15.29
N GLY A 147 15.97 -4.75 14.57
CA GLY A 147 16.70 -5.98 14.91
C GLY A 147 16.03 -7.29 14.46
N GLN A 148 14.87 -7.21 13.82
CA GLN A 148 14.18 -8.35 13.21
C GLN A 148 14.38 -8.37 11.69
N PRO A 149 14.22 -9.52 11.00
CA PRO A 149 14.32 -9.60 9.54
C PRO A 149 13.10 -8.89 8.89
N VAL A 150 13.16 -7.55 8.80
CA VAL A 150 12.07 -6.71 8.29
C VAL A 150 11.62 -7.14 6.90
N GLY A 151 12.53 -7.66 6.07
CA GLY A 151 12.21 -8.18 4.73
C GLY A 151 11.14 -9.27 4.74
N VAL A 152 11.20 -10.20 5.71
CA VAL A 152 10.19 -11.26 5.90
C VAL A 152 8.85 -10.68 6.32
N ILE A 153 8.88 -9.76 7.28
CA ILE A 153 7.69 -9.16 7.87
C ILE A 153 6.93 -8.32 6.83
N VAL A 154 7.65 -7.70 5.92
CA VAL A 154 7.10 -6.85 4.86
C VAL A 154 6.66 -7.64 3.62
N LEU A 155 7.11 -8.90 3.47
CA LEU A 155 6.79 -9.73 2.30
C LEU A 155 5.27 -9.84 2.02
N PRO A 156 4.38 -10.12 2.99
CA PRO A 156 2.94 -10.13 2.76
C PRO A 156 2.40 -8.78 2.29
N LEU A 157 2.98 -7.68 2.78
CA LEU A 157 2.62 -6.33 2.36
C LEU A 157 3.00 -6.07 0.90
N LEU A 158 4.20 -6.53 0.48
CA LEU A 158 4.66 -6.45 -0.91
C LEU A 158 3.75 -7.25 -1.83
N VAL A 159 3.43 -8.49 -1.46
CA VAL A 159 2.53 -9.36 -2.24
C VAL A 159 1.15 -8.71 -2.36
N PHE A 160 0.58 -8.22 -1.26
CA PHE A 160 -0.71 -7.51 -1.28
C PHE A 160 -0.67 -6.30 -2.21
N HIS A 161 0.39 -5.51 -2.15
CA HIS A 161 0.53 -4.31 -2.99
C HIS A 161 0.58 -4.64 -4.48
N GLN A 162 1.31 -5.69 -4.86
CA GLN A 162 1.37 -6.15 -6.25
C GLN A 162 0.01 -6.63 -6.77
N ILE A 163 -0.68 -7.46 -5.99
CA ILE A 163 -2.04 -7.92 -6.33
C ILE A 163 -2.98 -6.72 -6.46
N GLN A 164 -2.91 -5.77 -5.53
CA GLN A 164 -3.71 -4.54 -5.57
C GLN A 164 -3.48 -3.74 -6.84
N LEU A 165 -2.22 -3.55 -7.26
CA LEU A 165 -1.89 -2.82 -8.49
C LEU A 165 -2.50 -3.50 -9.73
N VAL A 166 -2.34 -4.82 -9.85
CA VAL A 166 -2.88 -5.59 -10.98
C VAL A 166 -4.41 -5.51 -11.01
N VAL A 167 -5.07 -5.77 -9.88
CA VAL A 167 -6.54 -5.74 -9.78
C VAL A 167 -7.08 -4.34 -10.06
N CYS A 168 -6.45 -3.29 -9.50
CA CYS A 168 -6.86 -1.90 -9.77
C CYS A 168 -6.67 -1.52 -11.24
N ALA A 169 -5.60 -1.97 -11.90
CA ALA A 169 -5.38 -1.71 -13.32
C ALA A 169 -6.48 -2.37 -14.19
N VAL A 170 -6.83 -3.61 -13.89
CA VAL A 170 -7.93 -4.32 -14.59
C VAL A 170 -9.27 -3.64 -14.36
N LEU A 171 -9.57 -3.21 -13.13
CA LEU A 171 -10.80 -2.48 -12.81
C LEU A 171 -10.86 -1.14 -13.52
N ALA A 172 -9.76 -0.39 -13.56
CA ALA A 172 -9.67 0.89 -14.27
C ALA A 172 -10.01 0.73 -15.75
N GLY A 173 -9.41 -0.27 -16.41
CA GLY A 173 -9.70 -0.57 -17.82
C GLY A 173 -11.16 -0.98 -18.06
N ARG A 174 -11.80 -1.67 -17.11
CA ARG A 174 -13.24 -1.98 -17.21
C ARG A 174 -14.13 -0.74 -17.10
N TYR A 175 -13.83 0.15 -16.17
CA TYR A 175 -14.59 1.39 -16.00
C TYR A 175 -14.43 2.34 -17.20
N GLU A 176 -13.23 2.41 -17.78
CA GLU A 176 -12.97 3.18 -19.00
C GLU A 176 -13.80 2.68 -20.17
N ARG A 177 -13.78 1.36 -20.44
CA ARG A 177 -14.58 0.75 -21.52
C ARG A 177 -16.07 1.02 -21.34
N GLN A 178 -16.59 0.90 -20.12
CA GLN A 178 -17.99 1.21 -19.82
C GLN A 178 -18.33 2.69 -20.07
N ALA A 179 -17.42 3.61 -19.73
CA ALA A 179 -17.62 5.04 -19.97
C ALA A 179 -17.70 5.37 -21.46
N ILE A 180 -16.85 4.72 -22.29
CA ILE A 180 -16.86 4.88 -23.75
C ILE A 180 -18.16 4.34 -24.33
N THR A 181 -18.63 3.17 -23.88
CA THR A 181 -19.88 2.57 -24.36
C THR A 181 -21.10 3.42 -24.02
N ASP A 182 -21.15 3.96 -22.80
CA ASP A 182 -22.26 4.83 -22.36
C ASP A 182 -22.26 6.16 -23.14
N ALA A 183 -21.10 6.72 -23.45
CA ALA A 183 -20.98 7.93 -24.26
C ALA A 183 -21.44 7.71 -25.72
N ALA A 184 -21.11 6.56 -26.31
CA ALA A 184 -21.55 6.20 -27.64
C ALA A 184 -23.08 6.00 -27.72
N ALA A 185 -23.69 5.41 -26.67
CA ALA A 185 -25.14 5.22 -26.60
C ALA A 185 -25.91 6.53 -26.39
N SER A 186 -25.30 7.57 -25.86
CA SER A 186 -25.94 8.88 -25.66
C SER A 186 -25.90 9.79 -26.89
N THR A 187 -25.15 9.40 -27.94
CA THR A 187 -25.02 10.16 -29.20
C THR A 187 -25.79 9.54 -30.37
N SER A 188 -26.39 8.37 -30.19
CA SER A 188 -27.31 7.70 -31.12
C SER A 188 -28.76 7.98 -30.78
#